data_cc37617a6ba5233a6dac88ba27e51580
#
_entry.id   cc37617a6ba5233a6dac88ba27e51580
#
_cell.length_a   1.000
_cell.length_b   1.000
_cell.length_c   1.000
_cell.angle_alpha   90.00
_cell.angle_beta   90.00
_cell.angle_gamma   90.00
#
_symmetry.space_group_name_H-M   'P 1'
#
loop_
_entity.id
_entity.type
_entity.pdbx_description
1 polymer ?
#
loop_
_entity_poly.entity_id
_entity_poly.type
_entity_poly.pdbx_seq_one_letter_code
_entity_poly.pdbx_strand_id
1 'polypeptide(L)'
;MAQHVFFNHFPAIISGHRKLVVIQLSGGNDGLNTIVPYRNDIYYRERPNLAIAKDKTIKATDELAFHKGLAPLKELYDKGYLTIFNNVGYPNPNRSHFRSTNIWQTASNADEYWKSGWMGRYVEKFGGSPASGIEVDEALSIIMKGVNINGIATTNPKLFYNNLQQPYFSRIIDKQTDEHLSEHNLGY
;
A
#
# COMPACT_ATOMS: atom_id res chain seq x y z
N MET A 1 -14.74 -15.48 10.68
CA MET A 1 -14.22 -15.14 12.02
C MET A 1 -12.68 -15.09 11.99
N ALA A 2 -12.10 -14.10 11.37
CA ALA A 2 -10.63 -13.91 11.35
C ALA A 2 -10.24 -12.46 10.99
N GLN A 3 -10.93 -11.46 11.53
CA GLN A 3 -10.70 -10.07 11.13
C GLN A 3 -10.24 -9.14 12.27
N HIS A 4 -9.95 -9.64 13.46
CA HIS A 4 -9.59 -8.75 14.59
C HIS A 4 -8.19 -8.94 15.17
N VAL A 5 -7.29 -9.70 14.54
CA VAL A 5 -6.04 -10.11 15.20
C VAL A 5 -4.83 -9.18 14.92
N PHE A 6 -4.89 -8.25 13.97
CA PHE A 6 -3.68 -7.53 13.57
C PHE A 6 -3.46 -6.11 14.14
N PHE A 7 -4.41 -5.53 14.87
CA PHE A 7 -4.25 -4.13 15.29
C PHE A 7 -4.00 -3.88 16.78
N ASN A 8 -4.00 -4.90 17.63
CA ASN A 8 -3.90 -4.69 19.08
C ASN A 8 -2.48 -4.81 19.67
N HIS A 9 -1.43 -4.99 18.88
CA HIS A 9 -0.06 -5.17 19.41
C HIS A 9 1.03 -4.41 18.65
N PHE A 10 0.74 -3.23 18.12
CA PHE A 10 1.81 -2.32 17.80
C PHE A 10 2.00 -1.35 18.97
N PRO A 11 3.07 -1.48 19.76
CA PRO A 11 3.39 -0.46 20.75
C PRO A 11 3.58 0.86 20.00
N ALA A 12 3.12 1.94 20.60
CA ALA A 12 3.32 3.31 20.13
C ALA A 12 4.84 3.64 20.11
N ILE A 13 5.55 3.08 19.14
CA ILE A 13 6.93 3.40 18.82
C ILE A 13 6.94 4.04 17.45
N ILE A 14 6.44 5.26 17.36
CA ILE A 14 6.72 6.12 16.23
C ILE A 14 7.50 7.33 16.75
N SER A 15 8.62 7.08 17.40
CA SER A 15 9.71 8.03 17.50
C SER A 15 10.91 7.48 16.73
N GLY A 16 10.79 7.32 15.46
CA GLY A 16 11.89 6.83 14.63
C GLY A 16 11.55 7.04 13.16
N HIS A 17 12.53 7.46 12.42
CA HIS A 17 12.51 7.81 11.00
C HIS A 17 12.09 6.67 10.02
N ARG A 18 11.15 5.79 10.41
CA ARG A 18 10.64 4.72 9.56
C ARG A 18 9.66 5.30 8.56
N LYS A 19 9.85 4.95 7.30
CA LYS A 19 8.99 5.35 6.19
C LYS A 19 8.40 4.10 5.56
N LEU A 20 7.08 4.12 5.32
CA LEU A 20 6.38 3.10 4.55
C LEU A 20 6.19 3.64 3.13
N VAL A 21 6.66 2.90 2.14
CA VAL A 21 6.38 3.15 0.73
C VAL A 21 5.49 2.04 0.22
N VAL A 22 4.33 2.40 -0.31
CA VAL A 22 3.39 1.46 -0.95
C VAL A 22 3.43 1.70 -2.45
N ILE A 23 3.71 0.65 -3.23
CA ILE A 23 3.69 0.69 -4.68
C ILE A 23 2.52 -0.17 -5.14
N GLN A 24 1.46 0.48 -5.62
CA GLN A 24 0.30 -0.20 -6.19
C GLN A 24 0.50 -0.35 -7.70
N LEU A 25 0.49 -1.59 -8.19
CA LEU A 25 0.52 -1.89 -9.61
C LEU A 25 -0.92 -1.81 -10.15
N SER A 26 -1.37 -0.60 -10.49
CA SER A 26 -2.66 -0.37 -11.14
C SER A 26 -2.59 -0.74 -12.62
N GLY A 27 -3.62 -1.30 -13.18
CA GLY A 27 -3.65 -1.69 -14.59
C GLY A 27 -3.49 -3.17 -14.87
N GLY A 28 -3.40 -4.00 -13.84
CA GLY A 28 -3.46 -5.45 -13.96
C GLY A 28 -2.09 -6.12 -14.02
N ASN A 29 -1.44 -6.26 -12.89
CA ASN A 29 -0.27 -7.12 -12.78
C ASN A 29 -0.68 -8.60 -12.87
N ASP A 30 0.01 -9.38 -13.72
CA ASP A 30 -0.11 -10.83 -13.74
C ASP A 30 0.75 -11.44 -12.62
N GLY A 31 0.14 -11.68 -11.48
CA GLY A 31 0.81 -12.22 -10.28
C GLY A 31 1.49 -13.56 -10.53
N LEU A 32 0.88 -14.43 -11.35
CA LEU A 32 1.43 -15.75 -11.69
C LEU A 32 2.64 -15.66 -12.62
N ASN A 33 2.82 -14.55 -13.34
CA ASN A 33 3.99 -14.29 -14.16
C ASN A 33 5.00 -13.35 -13.47
N THR A 34 4.65 -12.80 -12.32
CA THR A 34 5.54 -12.06 -11.43
C THR A 34 6.32 -13.01 -10.53
N ILE A 35 5.60 -13.85 -9.80
CA ILE A 35 6.15 -14.97 -9.01
C ILE A 35 5.57 -16.26 -9.60
N VAL A 36 6.41 -16.94 -10.36
CA VAL A 36 6.01 -18.04 -11.23
C VAL A 36 6.03 -19.37 -10.46
N PRO A 37 4.91 -20.11 -10.42
CA PRO A 37 4.87 -21.45 -9.85
C PRO A 37 5.45 -22.47 -10.84
N TYR A 38 6.76 -22.39 -11.08
CA TYR A 38 7.46 -23.02 -12.20
C TYR A 38 7.51 -24.55 -12.18
N ARG A 39 7.04 -25.18 -11.11
CA ARG A 39 6.89 -26.66 -11.02
C ARG A 39 5.43 -27.10 -11.03
N ASN A 40 4.48 -26.20 -11.17
CA ASN A 40 3.07 -26.51 -11.16
C ASN A 40 2.56 -26.79 -12.58
N ASP A 41 2.21 -28.05 -12.85
CA ASP A 41 1.71 -28.46 -14.17
C ASP A 41 0.37 -27.80 -14.54
N ILE A 42 -0.46 -27.46 -13.54
CA ILE A 42 -1.71 -26.74 -13.75
C ILE A 42 -1.43 -25.35 -14.33
N TYR A 43 -0.40 -24.67 -13.83
CA TYR A 43 0.00 -23.36 -14.35
C TYR A 43 0.30 -23.42 -15.86
N TYR A 44 1.02 -24.42 -16.32
CA TYR A 44 1.34 -24.58 -17.73
C TYR A 44 0.15 -25.02 -18.56
N ARG A 45 -0.66 -25.93 -18.03
CA ARG A 45 -1.85 -26.46 -18.72
C ARG A 45 -2.92 -25.40 -18.94
N GLU A 46 -3.21 -24.59 -17.91
CA GLU A 46 -4.25 -23.57 -17.97
C GLU A 46 -3.78 -22.27 -18.64
N ARG A 47 -2.49 -22.15 -18.91
CA ARG A 47 -1.87 -20.94 -19.49
C ARG A 47 -0.92 -21.26 -20.64
N PRO A 48 -1.35 -22.02 -21.65
CA PRO A 48 -0.44 -22.57 -22.69
C PRO A 48 0.32 -21.48 -23.47
N ASN A 49 -0.26 -20.29 -23.63
CA ASN A 49 0.34 -19.17 -24.36
C ASN A 49 0.93 -18.09 -23.45
N LEU A 50 0.65 -18.10 -22.16
CA LEU A 50 1.05 -17.05 -21.22
C LEU A 50 2.06 -17.54 -20.19
N ALA A 51 2.18 -18.85 -19.99
CA ALA A 51 3.11 -19.40 -19.01
C ALA A 51 4.56 -19.05 -19.34
N ILE A 52 5.30 -18.68 -18.31
CA ILE A 52 6.73 -18.39 -18.43
C ILE A 52 7.52 -19.72 -18.36
N ALA A 53 8.31 -20.01 -19.37
CA ALA A 53 9.15 -21.21 -19.39
C ALA A 53 10.17 -21.18 -18.25
N LYS A 54 10.52 -22.37 -17.72
CA LYS A 54 11.42 -22.51 -16.55
C LYS A 54 12.77 -21.83 -16.74
N ASP A 55 13.35 -21.91 -17.93
CA ASP A 55 14.61 -21.29 -18.30
C ASP A 55 14.56 -19.74 -18.32
N LYS A 56 13.34 -19.16 -18.31
CA LYS A 56 13.09 -17.72 -18.24
C LYS A 56 12.76 -17.24 -16.83
N THR A 57 13.00 -18.06 -15.82
CA THR A 57 12.75 -17.73 -14.42
C THR A 57 14.03 -17.79 -13.58
N ILE A 58 14.01 -17.19 -12.40
CA ILE A 58 15.07 -17.23 -11.41
C ILE A 58 14.52 -17.91 -10.17
N LYS A 59 15.03 -19.09 -9.84
CA LYS A 59 14.54 -19.91 -8.71
C LYS A 59 14.57 -19.10 -7.40
N ALA A 60 13.46 -19.12 -6.68
CA ALA A 60 13.33 -18.57 -5.33
C ALA A 60 13.26 -19.70 -4.29
N THR A 61 12.32 -20.62 -4.50
CA THR A 61 12.13 -21.83 -3.67
C THR A 61 12.05 -23.05 -4.57
N ASP A 62 11.74 -24.22 -4.01
CA ASP A 62 11.51 -25.41 -4.83
C ASP A 62 10.24 -25.32 -5.69
N GLU A 63 9.29 -24.48 -5.32
CA GLU A 63 7.98 -24.34 -5.98
C GLU A 63 7.87 -23.05 -6.82
N LEU A 64 8.55 -21.96 -6.38
CA LEU A 64 8.36 -20.62 -6.88
C LEU A 64 9.65 -20.04 -7.48
N ALA A 65 9.49 -19.23 -8.51
CA ALA A 65 10.59 -18.50 -9.13
C ALA A 65 10.16 -17.06 -9.46
N PHE A 66 11.10 -16.15 -9.44
CA PHE A 66 10.92 -14.80 -9.96
C PHE A 66 10.93 -14.78 -11.48
N HIS A 67 10.14 -13.90 -12.09
CA HIS A 67 10.36 -13.52 -13.48
C HIS A 67 11.78 -12.93 -13.65
N LYS A 68 12.45 -13.19 -14.76
CA LYS A 68 13.84 -12.70 -15.00
C LYS A 68 13.98 -11.17 -14.85
N GLY A 69 12.97 -10.41 -15.23
CA GLY A 69 12.94 -8.94 -15.05
C GLY A 69 12.99 -8.48 -13.59
N LEU A 70 12.79 -9.38 -12.64
CA LEU A 70 12.82 -9.09 -11.21
C LEU A 70 14.10 -9.55 -10.52
N ALA A 71 15.20 -9.71 -11.26
CA ALA A 71 16.50 -10.09 -10.71
C ALA A 71 16.94 -9.22 -9.50
N PRO A 72 16.77 -7.88 -9.49
CA PRO A 72 17.09 -7.07 -8.32
C PRO A 72 16.26 -7.42 -7.07
N LEU A 73 15.00 -7.80 -7.24
CA LEU A 73 14.14 -8.24 -6.13
C LEU A 73 14.59 -9.60 -5.59
N LYS A 74 15.10 -10.49 -6.48
CA LYS A 74 15.65 -11.77 -6.06
C LYS A 74 16.89 -11.59 -5.16
N GLU A 75 17.74 -10.61 -5.45
CA GLU A 75 18.88 -10.29 -4.58
C GLU A 75 18.44 -9.83 -3.19
N LEU A 76 17.38 -9.03 -3.11
CA LEU A 76 16.80 -8.62 -1.81
C LEU A 76 16.19 -9.80 -1.07
N TYR A 77 15.55 -10.72 -1.79
CA TYR A 77 14.99 -11.95 -1.24
C TYR A 77 16.07 -12.83 -0.62
N ASP A 78 17.19 -13.03 -1.33
CA ASP A 78 18.31 -13.85 -0.85
C ASP A 78 19.00 -13.26 0.39
N LYS A 79 18.96 -11.93 0.52
CA LYS A 79 19.44 -11.19 1.70
C LYS A 79 18.46 -11.14 2.86
N GLY A 80 17.27 -11.73 2.71
CA GLY A 80 16.21 -11.71 3.72
C GLY A 80 15.46 -10.37 3.88
N TYR A 81 15.61 -9.45 2.93
CA TYR A 81 14.95 -8.14 2.94
C TYR A 81 13.62 -8.11 2.18
N LEU A 82 13.23 -9.21 1.53
CA LEU A 82 11.99 -9.32 0.80
C LEU A 82 11.23 -10.57 1.24
N THR A 83 9.94 -10.43 1.47
CA THR A 83 9.00 -11.53 1.72
C THR A 83 7.93 -11.54 0.64
N ILE A 84 7.55 -12.73 0.18
CA ILE A 84 6.50 -12.94 -0.82
C ILE A 84 5.26 -13.47 -0.11
N PHE A 85 4.12 -12.81 -0.34
CA PHE A 85 2.81 -13.28 0.08
C PHE A 85 1.98 -13.62 -1.14
N ASN A 86 1.72 -14.90 -1.35
CA ASN A 86 0.83 -15.39 -2.40
C ASN A 86 -0.58 -15.64 -1.86
N ASN A 87 -1.55 -15.79 -2.76
CA ASN A 87 -2.95 -16.08 -2.43
C ASN A 87 -3.60 -15.04 -1.50
N VAL A 88 -3.14 -13.78 -1.59
CA VAL A 88 -3.76 -12.67 -0.87
C VAL A 88 -5.03 -12.27 -1.59
N GLY A 89 -6.14 -12.28 -0.90
CA GLY A 89 -7.45 -11.97 -1.45
C GLY A 89 -8.44 -11.57 -0.35
N TYR A 90 -9.70 -11.49 -0.72
CA TYR A 90 -10.81 -11.18 0.20
C TYR A 90 -12.03 -12.05 -0.11
N PRO A 91 -12.93 -12.27 0.86
CA PRO A 91 -14.15 -13.05 0.66
C PRO A 91 -15.06 -12.42 -0.42
N ASN A 92 -15.72 -13.27 -1.22
CA ASN A 92 -16.63 -12.86 -2.28
C ASN A 92 -16.01 -11.89 -3.29
N PRO A 93 -14.91 -12.27 -3.98
CA PRO A 93 -14.12 -11.35 -4.80
C PRO A 93 -14.97 -10.80 -5.96
N ASN A 94 -14.86 -9.48 -6.16
CA ASN A 94 -15.49 -8.80 -7.28
C ASN A 94 -14.54 -8.80 -8.48
N ARG A 95 -15.04 -9.16 -9.68
CA ARG A 95 -14.25 -9.21 -10.93
C ARG A 95 -14.08 -7.84 -11.61
N SER A 96 -14.81 -6.81 -11.18
CA SER A 96 -14.59 -5.46 -11.67
C SER A 96 -13.27 -4.92 -11.16
N HIS A 97 -12.38 -4.50 -12.04
CA HIS A 97 -11.11 -3.89 -11.68
C HIS A 97 -11.30 -2.67 -10.76
N PHE A 98 -12.27 -1.80 -11.10
CA PHE A 98 -12.56 -0.62 -10.29
C PHE A 98 -13.04 -0.97 -8.89
N ARG A 99 -13.99 -1.92 -8.79
CA ARG A 99 -14.52 -2.31 -7.49
C ARG A 99 -13.49 -3.04 -6.66
N SER A 100 -12.73 -3.94 -7.26
CA SER A 100 -11.66 -4.67 -6.58
C SER A 100 -10.58 -3.72 -6.06
N THR A 101 -10.14 -2.75 -6.87
CA THR A 101 -9.20 -1.72 -6.44
C THR A 101 -9.75 -0.91 -5.27
N ASN A 102 -11.03 -0.51 -5.33
CA ASN A 102 -11.68 0.21 -4.23
C ASN A 102 -11.69 -0.61 -2.93
N ILE A 103 -12.00 -1.91 -2.99
CA ILE A 103 -11.97 -2.81 -1.83
C ILE A 103 -10.57 -2.89 -1.24
N TRP A 104 -9.53 -3.06 -2.05
CA TRP A 104 -8.13 -3.06 -1.61
C TRP A 104 -7.71 -1.75 -0.96
N GLN A 105 -8.12 -0.63 -1.52
CA GLN A 105 -7.78 0.70 -1.03
C GLN A 105 -8.55 1.07 0.23
N THR A 106 -9.78 0.60 0.39
CA THR A 106 -10.59 0.87 1.58
C THR A 106 -10.43 -0.16 2.69
N ALA A 107 -9.98 -1.38 2.35
CA ALA A 107 -10.03 -2.55 3.22
C ALA A 107 -11.45 -2.86 3.73
N SER A 108 -12.48 -2.55 2.91
CA SER A 108 -13.87 -2.88 3.19
C SER A 108 -14.20 -4.33 2.82
N ASN A 109 -15.33 -4.84 3.29
CA ASN A 109 -15.93 -6.04 2.72
C ASN A 109 -16.39 -5.79 1.27
N ALA A 110 -16.65 -6.86 0.52
CA ALA A 110 -17.01 -6.77 -0.89
C ALA A 110 -18.37 -6.07 -1.13
N ASP A 111 -19.27 -6.16 -0.18
CA ASP A 111 -20.63 -5.58 -0.18
C ASP A 111 -20.72 -4.19 0.46
N GLU A 112 -19.61 -3.69 1.06
CA GLU A 112 -19.55 -2.39 1.72
C GLU A 112 -18.85 -1.35 0.85
N TYR A 113 -19.34 -0.11 0.90
CA TYR A 113 -18.77 1.02 0.17
C TYR A 113 -18.29 2.10 1.13
N TRP A 114 -17.01 2.08 1.44
CA TRP A 114 -16.41 3.08 2.33
C TRP A 114 -15.86 4.27 1.52
N LYS A 115 -15.91 5.45 2.14
CA LYS A 115 -15.41 6.70 1.56
C LYS A 115 -13.99 7.04 2.02
N SER A 116 -13.42 6.27 2.93
CA SER A 116 -12.07 6.43 3.46
C SER A 116 -11.21 5.20 3.18
N GLY A 117 -9.94 5.41 2.92
CA GLY A 117 -8.95 4.36 2.70
C GLY A 117 -8.24 3.94 3.98
N TRP A 118 -7.65 2.75 3.97
CA TRP A 118 -7.00 2.22 5.16
C TRP A 118 -5.73 3.01 5.54
N MET A 119 -4.97 3.52 4.57
CA MET A 119 -3.81 4.37 4.84
C MET A 119 -4.22 5.74 5.36
N GLY A 120 -5.25 6.36 4.78
CA GLY A 120 -5.78 7.62 5.26
C GLY A 120 -6.22 7.53 6.72
N ARG A 121 -6.97 6.49 7.08
CA ARG A 121 -7.36 6.24 8.48
C ARG A 121 -6.16 5.98 9.39
N TYR A 122 -5.13 5.31 8.89
CA TYR A 122 -3.89 5.10 9.64
C TYR A 122 -3.15 6.42 9.89
N VAL A 123 -2.98 7.24 8.85
CA VAL A 123 -2.35 8.57 8.96
C VAL A 123 -3.12 9.46 9.92
N GLU A 124 -4.44 9.49 9.81
CA GLU A 124 -5.32 10.25 10.71
C GLU A 124 -5.14 9.83 12.17
N LYS A 125 -5.08 8.53 12.42
CA LYS A 125 -4.96 8.00 13.79
C LYS A 125 -3.56 8.18 14.42
N PHE A 126 -2.50 8.09 13.63
CA PHE A 126 -1.13 8.02 14.14
C PHE A 126 -0.20 9.09 13.61
N GLY A 127 -0.50 9.71 12.48
CA GLY A 127 0.34 10.71 11.82
C GLY A 127 0.02 12.14 12.21
N GLY A 128 -1.23 12.42 12.56
CA GLY A 128 -1.72 13.72 13.04
C GLY A 128 -1.66 14.87 12.02
N SER A 129 -1.10 14.67 10.82
CA SER A 129 -0.92 15.71 9.81
C SER A 129 -1.15 15.17 8.39
N PRO A 130 -1.76 15.95 7.48
CA PRO A 130 -1.85 15.59 6.06
C PRO A 130 -0.49 15.29 5.43
N ALA A 131 0.59 15.96 5.86
CA ALA A 131 1.94 15.75 5.36
C ALA A 131 2.56 14.40 5.78
N SER A 132 1.93 13.66 6.68
CA SER A 132 2.35 12.30 7.06
C SER A 132 2.01 11.26 5.99
N GLY A 133 1.14 11.58 5.03
CA GLY A 133 0.74 10.71 3.93
C GLY A 133 0.83 11.44 2.59
N ILE A 134 1.80 11.05 1.76
CA ILE A 134 2.01 11.66 0.43
C ILE A 134 1.80 10.60 -0.64
N GLU A 135 0.97 10.93 -1.62
CA GLU A 135 0.73 10.15 -2.83
C GLU A 135 1.35 10.85 -4.04
N VAL A 136 2.07 10.10 -4.87
CA VAL A 136 2.66 10.63 -6.09
C VAL A 136 1.71 10.36 -7.25
N ASP A 137 0.74 11.26 -7.43
CA ASP A 137 -0.28 11.19 -8.48
C ASP A 137 -0.88 12.59 -8.72
N GLU A 138 -1.68 12.73 -9.78
CA GLU A 138 -2.43 13.97 -10.12
C GLU A 138 -3.60 14.21 -9.17
N ALA A 139 -4.17 13.16 -8.61
CA ALA A 139 -5.32 13.22 -7.71
C ALA A 139 -5.15 12.28 -6.52
N LEU A 140 -5.68 12.68 -5.37
CA LEU A 140 -5.68 11.86 -4.17
C LEU A 140 -6.61 10.67 -4.32
N SER A 141 -6.06 9.46 -4.31
CA SER A 141 -6.85 8.24 -4.34
C SER A 141 -7.54 7.98 -3.00
N ILE A 142 -8.52 7.08 -3.01
CA ILE A 142 -9.28 6.77 -1.79
C ILE A 142 -8.39 6.15 -0.70
N ILE A 143 -7.29 5.50 -1.07
CA ILE A 143 -6.38 4.86 -0.09
C ILE A 143 -5.82 5.87 0.92
N MET A 144 -5.60 7.13 0.47
CA MET A 144 -5.04 8.21 1.28
C MET A 144 -6.09 9.13 1.90
N LYS A 145 -7.38 8.84 1.71
CA LYS A 145 -8.47 9.60 2.35
C LYS A 145 -8.78 9.03 3.73
N GLY A 146 -8.62 9.85 4.76
CA GLY A 146 -9.12 9.55 6.10
C GLY A 146 -10.61 9.86 6.25
N VAL A 147 -11.10 9.91 7.47
CA VAL A 147 -12.47 10.34 7.79
C VAL A 147 -12.50 11.87 7.87
N ASN A 148 -11.57 12.48 8.59
CA ASN A 148 -11.43 13.93 8.80
C ASN A 148 -10.16 14.49 8.17
N ILE A 149 -9.05 13.73 8.18
CA ILE A 149 -7.74 14.15 7.66
C ILE A 149 -7.39 13.31 6.43
N ASN A 150 -7.13 13.97 5.33
CA ASN A 150 -6.66 13.34 4.10
C ASN A 150 -5.15 13.51 3.93
N GLY A 151 -4.51 12.57 3.23
CA GLY A 151 -3.15 12.75 2.73
C GLY A 151 -3.07 13.82 1.63
N ILE A 152 -1.92 13.96 1.04
CA ILE A 152 -1.64 14.94 0.00
C ILE A 152 -1.21 14.22 -1.28
N ALA A 153 -1.81 14.57 -2.42
CA ALA A 153 -1.35 14.12 -3.73
C ALA A 153 -0.47 15.19 -4.38
N THR A 154 0.61 14.77 -5.04
CA THR A 154 1.49 15.65 -5.80
C THR A 154 2.20 14.91 -6.92
N THR A 155 2.27 15.51 -8.10
CA THR A 155 3.05 14.98 -9.23
C THR A 155 4.54 15.32 -9.12
N ASN A 156 4.90 16.29 -8.27
CA ASN A 156 6.29 16.73 -8.08
C ASN A 156 6.64 16.81 -6.58
N PRO A 157 7.02 15.69 -5.97
CA PRO A 157 7.36 15.65 -4.55
C PRO A 157 8.51 16.58 -4.16
N LYS A 158 9.47 16.80 -5.07
CA LYS A 158 10.61 17.71 -4.81
C LYS A 158 10.15 19.16 -4.73
N LEU A 159 9.32 19.61 -5.67
CA LEU A 159 8.76 20.96 -5.65
C LEU A 159 7.86 21.15 -4.42
N PHE A 160 7.03 20.16 -4.12
CA PHE A 160 6.17 20.15 -2.94
C PHE A 160 7.00 20.30 -1.66
N TYR A 161 8.07 19.49 -1.48
CA TYR A 161 8.96 19.58 -0.34
C TYR A 161 9.62 20.98 -0.22
N ASN A 162 10.10 21.52 -1.33
CA ASN A 162 10.70 22.86 -1.33
C ASN A 162 9.69 23.95 -0.93
N ASN A 163 8.44 23.83 -1.37
CA ASN A 163 7.38 24.77 -0.99
C ASN A 163 7.03 24.67 0.50
N LEU A 164 7.03 23.47 1.08
CA LEU A 164 6.81 23.27 2.52
C LEU A 164 7.85 23.97 3.39
N GLN A 165 9.06 24.19 2.88
CA GLN A 165 10.12 24.93 3.58
C GLN A 165 9.90 26.47 3.58
N GLN A 166 8.93 26.97 2.80
CA GLN A 166 8.64 28.41 2.78
C GLN A 166 7.88 28.82 4.06
N PRO A 167 8.20 30.00 4.65
CA PRO A 167 7.60 30.44 5.91
C PRO A 167 6.07 30.51 5.90
N TYR A 168 5.45 30.66 4.74
CA TYR A 168 4.01 30.68 4.59
C TYR A 168 3.39 29.31 4.86
N PHE A 169 3.98 28.25 4.30
CA PHE A 169 3.46 26.90 4.46
C PHE A 169 3.73 26.33 5.87
N SER A 170 4.87 26.63 6.47
CA SER A 170 5.14 26.21 7.85
C SER A 170 4.09 26.76 8.82
N ARG A 171 3.67 28.02 8.66
CA ARG A 171 2.60 28.61 9.49
C ARG A 171 1.23 27.94 9.34
N ILE A 172 0.90 27.43 8.15
CA ILE A 172 -0.37 26.70 7.93
C ILE A 172 -0.32 25.36 8.63
N ILE A 173 0.80 24.65 8.54
CA ILE A 173 0.99 23.34 9.17
C ILE A 173 0.98 23.48 10.69
N ASP A 174 1.67 24.46 11.23
CA ASP A 174 1.76 24.73 12.67
C ASP A 174 0.38 25.08 13.26
N LYS A 175 -0.41 25.92 12.56
CA LYS A 175 -1.78 26.27 13.01
C LYS A 175 -2.70 25.06 13.07
N GLN A 176 -2.67 24.17 12.08
CA GLN A 176 -3.48 22.97 12.12
C GLN A 176 -3.10 22.02 13.25
N THR A 177 -1.82 21.98 13.61
CA THR A 177 -1.33 21.16 14.71
C THR A 177 -1.82 21.69 16.05
N ASP A 178 -1.82 23.01 16.23
CA ASP A 178 -2.26 23.65 17.48
C ASP A 178 -3.78 23.56 17.69
N GLU A 179 -4.59 23.67 16.64
CA GLU A 179 -6.04 23.51 16.72
C GLU A 179 -6.41 22.06 17.08
N HIS A 180 -5.77 21.06 16.51
CA HIS A 180 -6.00 19.65 16.85
C HIS A 180 -5.58 19.28 18.28
N LEU A 181 -4.49 19.86 18.79
CA LEU A 181 -4.06 19.65 20.17
C LEU A 181 -4.99 20.31 21.17
N SER A 182 -5.63 21.43 20.80
CA SER A 182 -6.60 22.13 21.66
C SER A 182 -7.94 21.40 21.78
N GLU A 183 -8.42 20.76 20.72
CA GLU A 183 -9.66 19.96 20.75
C GLU A 183 -9.52 18.67 21.55
N HIS A 184 -8.34 18.03 21.56
CA HIS A 184 -8.11 16.83 22.37
C HIS A 184 -7.97 17.09 23.88
N ASN A 185 -7.71 18.33 24.29
CA ASN A 185 -7.58 18.71 25.71
C ASN A 185 -8.90 19.19 26.35
N LEU A 186 -10.01 19.22 25.61
CA LEU A 186 -11.32 19.63 26.12
C LEU A 186 -12.29 18.46 26.40
N GLY A 187 -11.81 17.25 26.44
CA GLY A 187 -12.60 16.04 26.71
C GLY A 187 -12.38 15.49 28.12
N TYR A 188 -12.96 16.13 29.14
CA TYR A 188 -13.34 15.52 30.42
C TYR A 188 -14.83 15.73 30.64
#